data_f56b8804169dfabe476a2d8ba8c32427
#
_entry.id   f56b8804169dfabe476a2d8ba8c32427
#
_cell.length_a   1.000
_cell.length_b   1.000
_cell.length_c   1.000
_cell.angle_alpha   90.00
_cell.angle_beta   90.00
_cell.angle_gamma   90.00
#
_symmetry.space_group_name_H-M   'P 1'
#
loop_
_entity.id
_entity.type
_entity.pdbx_description
1 polymer ?
#
loop_
_entity_poly.entity_id
_entity_poly.type
_entity_poly.pdbx_seq_one_letter_code
_entity_poly.pdbx_strand_id
1 'polypeptide(L)'
;GNVHYIEPEEEIYREIIVRSLGQGAMINRTIGHGEHAQPAPLPKAHFRTTNEMLDEFAFLGEELARKLVIENPNALSDIFEPVEVVKGDLYTPFIDKAEETVAELTYKKAFEIYGNPLPDIVDLRIEKELTSILGNGFAVIYLASQMLVQRSNERGYLVGSRGSVGSSFVATMIGITEVNPLSPHYVCGQCQYSEFITDGSYGSGFDMPNKDCPN
;
A
#
# COMPACT_ATOMS: atom_id res chain seq x y z
N GLY A 1 -10.48 -26.20 1.35
CA GLY A 1 -9.12 -26.52 1.79
C GLY A 1 -8.31 -25.28 2.14
N ASN A 2 -7.24 -25.47 2.85
CA ASN A 2 -6.32 -24.38 3.21
C ASN A 2 -5.27 -24.23 2.09
N VAL A 3 -5.63 -23.50 1.02
CA VAL A 3 -4.78 -23.31 -0.16
C VAL A 3 -3.87 -22.09 0.04
N HIS A 4 -2.59 -22.25 -0.24
CA HIS A 4 -1.58 -21.20 -0.12
C HIS A 4 -0.82 -20.91 -1.44
N TYR A 5 -0.92 -21.82 -2.42
CA TYR A 5 -0.28 -21.67 -3.73
C TYR A 5 -1.05 -22.50 -4.76
N ILE A 6 -0.83 -22.24 -6.05
CA ILE A 6 -1.62 -22.84 -7.12
C ILE A 6 -0.98 -24.16 -7.55
N GLU A 7 0.25 -24.12 -8.02
CA GLU A 7 0.93 -25.29 -8.57
C GLU A 7 1.75 -26.01 -7.50
N PRO A 8 1.81 -27.36 -7.52
CA PRO A 8 2.58 -28.15 -6.54
C PRO A 8 4.04 -27.70 -6.39
N GLU A 9 4.68 -27.28 -7.49
CA GLU A 9 6.07 -26.83 -7.53
C GLU A 9 6.32 -25.54 -6.75
N GLU A 10 5.28 -24.76 -6.49
CA GLU A 10 5.36 -23.52 -5.74
C GLU A 10 5.50 -23.73 -4.22
N GLU A 11 5.46 -24.98 -3.76
CA GLU A 11 5.68 -25.33 -2.36
C GLU A 11 6.97 -24.71 -1.81
N ILE A 12 8.02 -24.63 -2.62
CA ILE A 12 9.30 -24.06 -2.24
C ILE A 12 9.18 -22.58 -1.81
N TYR A 13 8.36 -21.79 -2.50
CA TYR A 13 8.17 -20.37 -2.15
C TYR A 13 7.46 -20.22 -0.81
N ARG A 14 6.45 -21.05 -0.56
CA ARG A 14 5.80 -21.11 0.74
C ARG A 14 6.77 -21.52 1.85
N GLU A 15 7.62 -22.51 1.59
CA GLU A 15 8.63 -22.93 2.56
C GLU A 15 9.59 -21.82 2.91
N ILE A 16 10.11 -21.08 1.94
CA ILE A 16 10.99 -19.92 2.16
C ILE A 16 10.29 -18.87 3.03
N ILE A 17 9.05 -18.51 2.71
CA ILE A 17 8.30 -17.52 3.48
C ILE A 17 8.10 -17.98 4.93
N VAL A 18 7.65 -19.21 5.14
CA VAL A 18 7.41 -19.75 6.49
C VAL A 18 8.69 -19.81 7.29
N ARG A 19 9.82 -20.28 6.69
CA ARG A 19 11.12 -20.34 7.37
C ARG A 19 11.65 -18.96 7.73
N SER A 20 11.37 -17.93 6.95
CA SER A 20 11.76 -16.55 7.23
C SER A 20 11.09 -15.96 8.48
N LEU A 21 9.96 -16.48 8.91
CA LEU A 21 9.25 -16.05 10.11
C LEU A 21 9.95 -16.46 11.43
N GLY A 22 11.00 -17.26 11.35
CA GLY A 22 11.79 -17.71 12.50
C GLY A 22 11.13 -18.84 13.32
N GLN A 23 11.88 -19.37 14.28
CA GLN A 23 11.46 -20.53 15.07
C GLN A 23 10.28 -20.27 16.01
N GLY A 24 9.99 -19.02 16.33
CA GLY A 24 8.86 -18.65 17.18
C GLY A 24 7.48 -18.78 16.50
N ALA A 25 7.42 -18.94 15.19
CA ALA A 25 6.16 -19.13 14.48
C ALA A 25 5.62 -20.53 14.73
N MET A 26 4.33 -20.63 15.09
CA MET A 26 3.65 -21.89 15.42
C MET A 26 3.79 -22.96 14.33
N ILE A 27 3.88 -22.55 13.07
CA ILE A 27 4.01 -23.41 11.89
C ILE A 27 5.45 -23.89 11.64
N ASN A 28 6.44 -23.22 12.22
CA ASN A 28 7.87 -23.50 11.99
C ASN A 28 8.42 -24.46 13.05
N ARG A 29 7.78 -25.60 13.18
CA ARG A 29 8.15 -26.63 14.15
C ARG A 29 9.39 -27.40 13.70
N THR A 30 10.10 -27.98 14.67
CA THR A 30 11.19 -28.93 14.43
C THR A 30 10.81 -30.31 14.92
N ILE A 31 11.35 -31.34 14.27
CA ILE A 31 11.28 -32.73 14.69
C ILE A 31 12.65 -33.14 15.20
N GLY A 32 12.70 -33.78 16.38
CA GLY A 32 13.95 -34.13 17.07
C GLY A 32 14.37 -33.10 18.09
N HIS A 33 15.48 -33.35 18.77
CA HIS A 33 16.02 -32.53 19.85
C HIS A 33 17.51 -32.25 19.66
N GLY A 34 17.97 -31.10 20.13
CA GLY A 34 19.38 -30.70 20.10
C GLY A 34 19.93 -30.52 18.69
N GLU A 35 21.17 -30.92 18.47
CA GLU A 35 21.86 -30.76 17.19
C GLU A 35 21.26 -31.56 16.03
N HIS A 36 20.38 -32.51 16.32
CA HIS A 36 19.66 -33.34 15.33
C HIS A 36 18.25 -32.83 15.02
N ALA A 37 17.84 -31.70 15.57
CA ALA A 37 16.54 -31.11 15.29
C ALA A 37 16.45 -30.66 13.82
N GLN A 38 15.48 -31.19 13.09
CA GLN A 38 15.24 -30.81 11.70
C GLN A 38 13.89 -30.10 11.56
N PRO A 39 13.77 -29.17 10.61
CA PRO A 39 12.49 -28.56 10.33
C PRO A 39 11.43 -29.60 9.98
N ALA A 40 10.25 -29.52 10.59
CA ALA A 40 9.13 -30.37 10.20
C ALA A 40 8.71 -30.03 8.76
N PRO A 41 8.36 -31.04 7.94
CA PRO A 41 7.83 -30.76 6.61
C PRO A 41 6.53 -29.98 6.73
N LEU A 42 6.34 -29.03 5.83
CA LEU A 42 5.08 -28.31 5.73
C LEU A 42 4.03 -29.19 5.07
N PRO A 43 2.75 -29.08 5.47
CA PRO A 43 1.68 -29.77 4.78
C PRO A 43 1.52 -29.22 3.36
N LYS A 44 1.27 -30.13 2.40
CA LYS A 44 0.94 -29.73 1.02
C LYS A 44 -0.32 -28.85 1.01
N ALA A 45 -0.22 -27.69 0.39
CA ALA A 45 -1.28 -26.69 0.41
C ALA A 45 -1.51 -26.05 -0.98
N HIS A 46 -1.27 -26.80 -2.06
CA HIS A 46 -1.59 -26.37 -3.41
C HIS A 46 -3.09 -26.44 -3.68
N PHE A 47 -3.52 -25.71 -4.69
CA PHE A 47 -4.90 -25.80 -5.18
C PHE A 47 -5.13 -27.21 -5.76
N ARG A 48 -6.25 -27.81 -5.40
CA ARG A 48 -6.68 -29.12 -5.91
C ARG A 48 -8.00 -28.99 -6.64
N THR A 49 -8.09 -29.59 -7.80
CA THR A 49 -9.36 -29.77 -8.50
C THR A 49 -10.28 -30.73 -7.73
N THR A 50 -11.55 -30.78 -8.11
CA THR A 50 -12.51 -31.70 -7.49
C THR A 50 -12.08 -33.17 -7.62
N ASN A 51 -11.51 -33.55 -8.77
CA ASN A 51 -11.04 -34.92 -8.99
C ASN A 51 -9.84 -35.25 -8.09
N GLU A 52 -8.85 -34.36 -8.00
CA GLU A 52 -7.72 -34.56 -7.11
C GLU A 52 -8.14 -34.62 -5.64
N MET A 53 -9.14 -33.83 -5.24
CA MET A 53 -9.70 -33.92 -3.90
C MET A 53 -10.41 -35.24 -3.67
N LEU A 54 -11.15 -35.80 -4.63
CA LEU A 54 -11.78 -37.13 -4.53
C LEU A 54 -10.72 -38.22 -4.40
N ASP A 55 -9.62 -38.12 -5.16
CA ASP A 55 -8.50 -39.08 -5.08
C ASP A 55 -7.82 -39.04 -3.69
N GLU A 56 -7.58 -37.82 -3.15
CA GLU A 56 -7.04 -37.66 -1.77
C GLU A 56 -7.93 -38.29 -0.69
N PHE A 57 -9.24 -38.30 -0.89
CA PHE A 57 -10.22 -38.88 0.04
C PHE A 57 -10.66 -40.31 -0.32
N ALA A 58 -10.06 -40.94 -1.34
CA ALA A 58 -10.43 -42.27 -1.81
C ALA A 58 -10.36 -43.36 -0.71
N PHE A 59 -9.50 -43.18 0.29
CA PHE A 59 -9.38 -44.10 1.43
C PHE A 59 -10.66 -44.20 2.29
N LEU A 60 -11.60 -43.28 2.18
CA LEU A 60 -12.89 -43.28 2.86
C LEU A 60 -13.99 -44.08 2.11
N GLY A 61 -13.69 -44.49 0.87
CA GLY A 61 -14.67 -45.05 -0.05
C GLY A 61 -15.41 -43.94 -0.84
N GLU A 62 -15.93 -44.35 -2.00
CA GLU A 62 -16.48 -43.43 -3.01
C GLU A 62 -17.65 -42.56 -2.48
N GLU A 63 -18.60 -43.20 -1.76
CA GLU A 63 -19.79 -42.51 -1.23
C GLU A 63 -19.42 -41.41 -0.24
N LEU A 64 -18.54 -41.72 0.73
CA LEU A 64 -18.15 -40.75 1.74
C LEU A 64 -17.21 -39.66 1.19
N ALA A 65 -16.29 -40.00 0.28
CA ALA A 65 -15.45 -39.06 -0.41
C ALA A 65 -16.30 -38.01 -1.20
N ARG A 66 -17.29 -38.51 -1.96
CA ARG A 66 -18.21 -37.63 -2.71
C ARG A 66 -19.00 -36.73 -1.78
N LYS A 67 -19.52 -37.27 -0.67
CA LYS A 67 -20.25 -36.46 0.31
C LYS A 67 -19.40 -35.34 0.90
N LEU A 68 -18.13 -35.61 1.26
CA LEU A 68 -17.24 -34.64 1.87
C LEU A 68 -16.70 -33.62 0.90
N VAL A 69 -16.42 -34.04 -0.34
CA VAL A 69 -15.75 -33.15 -1.34
C VAL A 69 -16.76 -32.35 -2.16
N ILE A 70 -17.95 -32.89 -2.42
CA ILE A 70 -18.93 -32.26 -3.31
C ILE A 70 -20.20 -31.84 -2.57
N GLU A 71 -20.88 -32.79 -1.92
CA GLU A 71 -22.24 -32.54 -1.42
C GLU A 71 -22.25 -31.57 -0.24
N ASN A 72 -21.42 -31.81 0.78
CA ASN A 72 -21.35 -30.95 1.95
C ASN A 72 -20.86 -29.51 1.63
N PRO A 73 -19.80 -29.31 0.83
CA PRO A 73 -19.39 -27.96 0.45
C PRO A 73 -20.46 -27.19 -0.32
N ASN A 74 -21.17 -27.86 -1.25
CA ASN A 74 -22.28 -27.24 -1.98
C ASN A 74 -23.42 -26.90 -1.05
N ALA A 75 -23.87 -27.85 -0.21
CA ALA A 75 -24.93 -27.60 0.75
C ALA A 75 -24.57 -26.47 1.74
N LEU A 76 -23.30 -26.36 2.13
CA LEU A 76 -22.82 -25.24 2.96
C LEU A 76 -22.86 -23.93 2.19
N SER A 77 -22.44 -23.94 0.92
CA SER A 77 -22.49 -22.73 0.06
C SER A 77 -23.90 -22.21 -0.14
N ASP A 78 -24.88 -23.13 -0.28
CA ASP A 78 -26.28 -22.79 -0.52
C ASP A 78 -26.99 -22.09 0.66
N ILE A 79 -26.41 -22.17 1.87
CA ILE A 79 -26.95 -21.47 3.05
C ILE A 79 -26.37 -20.07 3.24
N PHE A 80 -25.34 -19.67 2.47
CA PHE A 80 -24.82 -18.32 2.53
C PHE A 80 -25.71 -17.34 1.75
N GLU A 81 -26.06 -16.27 2.43
CA GLU A 81 -26.77 -15.15 1.82
C GLU A 81 -25.80 -13.96 1.61
N PRO A 82 -25.96 -13.20 0.52
CA PRO A 82 -25.22 -11.97 0.34
C PRO A 82 -25.58 -10.97 1.45
N VAL A 83 -24.59 -10.57 2.23
CA VAL A 83 -24.77 -9.56 3.29
C VAL A 83 -23.96 -8.34 2.97
N GLU A 84 -24.61 -7.20 2.85
CA GLU A 84 -23.94 -5.91 2.73
C GLU A 84 -23.53 -5.43 4.13
N VAL A 85 -22.32 -5.80 4.55
CA VAL A 85 -21.81 -5.48 5.89
C VAL A 85 -21.49 -4.00 6.05
N VAL A 86 -20.99 -3.37 4.98
CA VAL A 86 -20.67 -1.94 4.93
C VAL A 86 -21.31 -1.37 3.68
N LYS A 87 -22.11 -0.32 3.85
CA LYS A 87 -22.72 0.37 2.71
C LYS A 87 -21.64 0.92 1.79
N GLY A 88 -21.83 0.77 0.47
CA GLY A 88 -20.82 1.15 -0.54
C GLY A 88 -20.59 2.66 -0.67
N ASP A 89 -21.43 3.49 -0.08
CA ASP A 89 -21.31 4.93 -0.15
C ASP A 89 -20.21 5.47 0.77
N LEU A 90 -19.44 6.43 0.29
CA LEU A 90 -18.48 7.15 1.10
C LEU A 90 -19.19 8.24 1.92
N TYR A 91 -19.14 8.13 3.24
CA TYR A 91 -19.66 9.13 4.16
C TYR A 91 -18.54 10.09 4.57
N THR A 92 -18.24 11.05 3.70
CA THR A 92 -17.26 12.11 4.03
C THR A 92 -17.94 13.24 4.80
N PRO A 93 -17.27 13.86 5.79
CA PRO A 93 -17.78 15.08 6.42
C PRO A 93 -17.90 16.20 5.38
N PHE A 94 -18.76 17.18 5.65
CA PHE A 94 -18.84 18.38 4.84
C PHE A 94 -17.93 19.47 5.42
N ILE A 95 -17.04 20.02 4.59
CA ILE A 95 -16.26 21.22 4.88
C ILE A 95 -16.47 22.17 3.71
N ASP A 96 -16.99 23.36 4.00
CA ASP A 96 -17.26 24.37 2.98
C ASP A 96 -15.97 24.74 2.24
N LYS A 97 -16.06 24.86 0.91
CA LYS A 97 -14.95 25.22 0.02
C LYS A 97 -13.70 24.34 0.15
N ALA A 98 -13.87 23.06 0.52
CA ALA A 98 -12.73 22.16 0.70
C ALA A 98 -11.91 21.99 -0.60
N GLU A 99 -12.58 21.91 -1.75
CA GLU A 99 -11.94 21.71 -3.05
C GLU A 99 -11.08 22.92 -3.45
N GLU A 100 -11.66 24.12 -3.36
CA GLU A 100 -10.96 25.36 -3.65
C GLU A 100 -9.78 25.57 -2.69
N THR A 101 -10.00 25.31 -1.40
CA THR A 101 -8.97 25.49 -0.37
C THR A 101 -7.78 24.54 -0.59
N VAL A 102 -8.03 23.27 -0.91
CA VAL A 102 -6.94 22.32 -1.19
C VAL A 102 -6.16 22.73 -2.42
N ALA A 103 -6.83 23.17 -3.50
CA ALA A 103 -6.17 23.64 -4.70
C ALA A 103 -5.34 24.91 -4.44
N GLU A 104 -5.91 25.90 -3.76
CA GLU A 104 -5.22 27.14 -3.42
C GLU A 104 -3.97 26.92 -2.56
N LEU A 105 -4.08 26.12 -1.50
CA LEU A 105 -2.94 25.77 -0.64
C LEU A 105 -1.84 25.05 -1.42
N THR A 106 -2.23 24.13 -2.30
CA THR A 106 -1.30 23.36 -3.14
C THR A 106 -0.49 24.28 -4.05
N TYR A 107 -1.16 25.12 -4.86
CA TYR A 107 -0.48 26.00 -5.79
C TYR A 107 0.30 27.09 -5.07
N LYS A 108 -0.23 27.66 -4.01
CA LYS A 108 0.48 28.64 -3.19
C LYS A 108 1.83 28.11 -2.73
N LYS A 109 1.85 26.90 -2.16
CA LYS A 109 3.09 26.30 -1.68
C LYS A 109 4.04 25.89 -2.79
N ALA A 110 3.50 25.40 -3.90
CA ALA A 110 4.29 25.08 -5.09
C ALA A 110 4.98 26.31 -5.65
N PHE A 111 4.28 27.45 -5.77
CA PHE A 111 4.88 28.72 -6.21
C PHE A 111 5.94 29.27 -5.24
N GLU A 112 5.75 29.07 -3.92
CA GLU A 112 6.77 29.44 -2.94
C GLU A 112 8.07 28.66 -3.12
N ILE A 113 7.99 27.38 -3.47
CA ILE A 113 9.15 26.49 -3.57
C ILE A 113 9.80 26.58 -4.97
N TYR A 114 8.99 26.47 -6.02
CA TYR A 114 9.45 26.24 -7.40
C TYR A 114 9.33 27.47 -8.30
N GLY A 115 8.75 28.56 -7.81
CA GLY A 115 8.57 29.78 -8.58
C GLY A 115 7.32 29.83 -9.44
N ASN A 116 7.16 30.95 -10.15
CA ASN A 116 6.08 31.19 -11.12
C ASN A 116 6.69 31.74 -12.42
N PRO A 117 6.58 31.01 -13.56
CA PRO A 117 5.78 29.74 -13.75
C PRO A 117 6.40 28.54 -13.05
N LEU A 118 5.57 27.51 -12.77
CA LEU A 118 6.04 26.24 -12.26
C LEU A 118 6.81 25.47 -13.34
N PRO A 119 7.81 24.65 -12.96
CA PRO A 119 8.37 23.66 -13.88
C PRO A 119 7.29 22.64 -14.32
N ASP A 120 7.32 22.24 -15.60
CA ASP A 120 6.32 21.34 -16.18
C ASP A 120 6.11 20.05 -15.36
N ILE A 121 7.18 19.46 -14.83
CA ILE A 121 7.11 18.24 -14.02
C ILE A 121 6.32 18.44 -12.71
N VAL A 122 6.37 19.63 -12.14
CA VAL A 122 5.64 20.03 -10.94
C VAL A 122 4.18 20.27 -11.27
N ASP A 123 3.91 21.07 -12.30
CA ASP A 123 2.57 21.48 -12.70
C ASP A 123 1.74 20.26 -13.16
N LEU A 124 2.26 19.46 -14.06
CA LEU A 124 1.61 18.21 -14.51
C LEU A 124 1.32 17.24 -13.36
N ARG A 125 2.21 17.19 -12.37
CA ARG A 125 1.99 16.35 -11.19
C ARG A 125 0.85 16.87 -10.33
N ILE A 126 0.78 18.18 -10.10
CA ILE A 126 -0.32 18.83 -9.35
C ILE A 126 -1.64 18.61 -10.07
N GLU A 127 -1.71 18.92 -11.37
CA GLU A 127 -2.93 18.74 -12.15
C GLU A 127 -3.45 17.30 -12.10
N LYS A 128 -2.57 16.32 -12.30
CA LYS A 128 -2.93 14.90 -12.24
C LYS A 128 -3.51 14.51 -10.88
N GLU A 129 -2.86 14.92 -9.79
CA GLU A 129 -3.32 14.55 -8.44
C GLU A 129 -4.60 15.31 -8.05
N LEU A 130 -4.67 16.62 -8.28
CA LEU A 130 -5.87 17.40 -7.98
C LEU A 130 -7.09 16.88 -8.78
N THR A 131 -6.93 16.56 -10.06
CA THR A 131 -8.01 15.97 -10.85
C THR A 131 -8.55 14.70 -10.21
N SER A 132 -7.67 13.84 -9.70
CA SER A 132 -8.09 12.61 -9.01
C SER A 132 -8.71 12.89 -7.64
N ILE A 133 -8.10 13.75 -6.84
CA ILE A 133 -8.56 14.08 -5.48
C ILE A 133 -9.94 14.74 -5.51
N LEU A 134 -10.11 15.76 -6.37
CA LEU A 134 -11.36 16.49 -6.49
C LEU A 134 -12.45 15.64 -7.16
N GLY A 135 -12.10 14.96 -8.27
CA GLY A 135 -13.04 14.12 -9.01
C GLY A 135 -13.61 12.94 -8.22
N ASN A 136 -12.90 12.47 -7.20
CA ASN A 136 -13.37 11.40 -6.31
C ASN A 136 -13.91 11.92 -4.95
N GLY A 137 -14.02 13.24 -4.76
CA GLY A 137 -14.55 13.82 -3.52
C GLY A 137 -13.65 13.69 -2.30
N PHE A 138 -12.34 13.52 -2.48
CA PHE A 138 -11.39 13.36 -1.37
C PHE A 138 -10.83 14.66 -0.82
N ALA A 139 -11.17 15.82 -1.39
CA ALA A 139 -10.68 17.13 -0.93
C ALA A 139 -10.92 17.36 0.57
N VAL A 140 -12.09 16.95 1.07
CA VAL A 140 -12.44 17.08 2.48
C VAL A 140 -11.50 16.28 3.38
N ILE A 141 -11.12 15.08 2.96
CA ILE A 141 -10.20 14.22 3.72
C ILE A 141 -8.80 14.84 3.75
N TYR A 142 -8.34 15.37 2.62
CA TYR A 142 -7.07 16.09 2.53
C TYR A 142 -7.07 17.33 3.43
N LEU A 143 -8.11 18.15 3.37
CA LEU A 143 -8.22 19.37 4.19
C LEU A 143 -8.31 19.04 5.68
N ALA A 144 -9.11 18.06 6.08
CA ALA A 144 -9.20 17.62 7.47
C ALA A 144 -7.85 17.11 8.00
N SER A 145 -7.14 16.33 7.18
CA SER A 145 -5.79 15.82 7.52
C SER A 145 -4.80 16.97 7.69
N GLN A 146 -4.80 17.94 6.76
CA GLN A 146 -3.97 19.14 6.82
C GLN A 146 -4.21 19.92 8.11
N MET A 147 -5.48 20.18 8.47
CA MET A 147 -5.85 20.89 9.70
C MET A 147 -5.38 20.16 10.96
N LEU A 148 -5.48 18.83 10.98
CA LEU A 148 -5.03 18.00 12.10
C LEU A 148 -3.51 18.07 12.27
N VAL A 149 -2.77 17.90 11.17
CA VAL A 149 -1.30 17.96 11.18
C VAL A 149 -0.82 19.34 11.58
N GLN A 150 -1.38 20.39 10.98
CA GLN A 150 -1.05 21.77 11.32
C GLN A 150 -1.29 22.04 12.80
N ARG A 151 -2.46 21.66 13.33
CA ARG A 151 -2.80 21.86 14.75
C ARG A 151 -1.89 21.10 15.69
N SER A 152 -1.45 19.91 15.29
CA SER A 152 -0.48 19.11 16.06
C SER A 152 0.87 19.82 16.13
N ASN A 153 1.38 20.26 14.98
CA ASN A 153 2.66 20.98 14.87
C ASN A 153 2.66 22.31 15.65
N GLU A 154 1.57 23.09 15.57
CA GLU A 154 1.40 24.33 16.35
C GLU A 154 1.49 24.09 17.87
N ARG A 155 1.15 22.87 18.33
CA ARG A 155 1.25 22.48 19.74
C ARG A 155 2.59 21.83 20.08
N GLY A 156 3.53 21.77 19.15
CA GLY A 156 4.87 21.19 19.33
C GLY A 156 4.93 19.66 19.28
N TYR A 157 3.87 19.00 18.77
CA TYR A 157 3.88 17.57 18.55
C TYR A 157 4.37 17.24 17.15
N LEU A 158 5.30 16.29 17.04
CA LEU A 158 5.76 15.80 15.76
C LEU A 158 4.71 14.88 15.14
N VAL A 159 4.47 15.08 13.85
CA VAL A 159 3.60 14.21 13.03
C VAL A 159 4.44 13.60 11.93
N GLY A 160 4.44 12.27 11.86
CA GLY A 160 5.08 11.53 10.76
C GLY A 160 4.02 10.92 9.85
N SER A 161 4.26 10.95 8.56
CA SER A 161 3.41 10.25 7.58
C SER A 161 3.69 8.75 7.57
N ARG A 162 2.63 7.95 7.33
CA ARG A 162 2.73 6.50 7.21
C ARG A 162 1.90 6.00 6.04
N GLY A 163 2.47 5.08 5.26
CA GLY A 163 1.80 4.47 4.11
C GLY A 163 1.84 5.34 2.86
N SER A 164 0.83 5.19 2.00
CA SER A 164 0.79 5.77 0.65
C SER A 164 0.67 7.30 0.60
N VAL A 165 0.36 7.97 1.69
CA VAL A 165 0.29 9.44 1.73
C VAL A 165 1.62 10.10 1.35
N GLY A 166 2.76 9.43 1.62
CA GLY A 166 4.09 9.88 1.21
C GLY A 166 4.32 9.86 -0.31
N SER A 167 3.43 9.29 -1.11
CA SER A 167 3.47 9.32 -2.58
C SER A 167 2.60 10.42 -3.21
N SER A 168 1.89 11.21 -2.40
CA SER A 168 1.06 12.32 -2.86
C SER A 168 1.82 13.65 -2.78
N PHE A 169 2.06 14.26 -3.92
CA PHE A 169 2.70 15.57 -4.00
C PHE A 169 1.78 16.69 -3.48
N VAL A 170 0.48 16.58 -3.70
CA VAL A 170 -0.51 17.49 -3.10
C VAL A 170 -0.43 17.43 -1.57
N ALA A 171 -0.33 16.23 -0.98
CA ALA A 171 -0.17 16.09 0.47
C ALA A 171 1.11 16.74 1.00
N THR A 172 2.19 16.72 0.21
CA THR A 172 3.44 17.42 0.54
C THR A 172 3.23 18.94 0.49
N MET A 173 2.61 19.44 -0.56
CA MET A 173 2.40 20.89 -0.75
C MET A 173 1.51 21.47 0.35
N ILE A 174 0.47 20.79 0.77
CA ILE A 174 -0.42 21.28 1.85
C ILE A 174 0.07 20.92 3.26
N GLY A 175 1.23 20.28 3.40
CA GLY A 175 1.88 20.05 4.68
C GLY A 175 1.33 18.86 5.48
N ILE A 176 0.70 17.88 4.83
CA ILE A 176 0.30 16.62 5.47
C ILE A 176 1.50 15.69 5.67
N THR A 177 2.44 15.70 4.72
CA THR A 177 3.66 14.88 4.73
C THR A 177 4.87 15.71 4.36
N GLU A 178 6.04 15.30 4.84
CA GLU A 178 7.34 15.88 4.49
C GLU A 178 8.00 15.19 3.29
N VAL A 179 7.46 14.05 2.87
CA VAL A 179 8.01 13.25 1.77
C VAL A 179 7.65 13.90 0.44
N ASN A 180 8.67 14.24 -0.36
CA ASN A 180 8.48 14.72 -1.72
C ASN A 180 8.58 13.56 -2.71
N PRO A 181 7.48 13.20 -3.42
CA PRO A 181 7.45 12.05 -4.31
C PRO A 181 7.94 12.33 -5.73
N LEU A 182 8.40 13.55 -6.02
CA LEU A 182 9.00 13.88 -7.30
C LEU A 182 10.37 13.21 -7.46
N SER A 183 10.83 13.11 -8.70
CA SER A 183 12.20 12.65 -8.99
C SER A 183 13.23 13.48 -8.20
N PRO A 184 14.40 12.91 -7.86
CA PRO A 184 15.46 13.64 -7.18
C PRO A 184 15.77 14.95 -7.88
N HIS A 185 15.87 16.05 -7.13
CA HIS A 185 16.07 17.37 -7.71
C HIS A 185 16.72 18.35 -6.74
N TYR A 186 17.35 19.38 -7.30
CA TYR A 186 17.82 20.53 -6.57
C TYR A 186 16.81 21.65 -6.65
N VAL A 187 16.63 22.37 -5.56
CA VAL A 187 15.85 23.61 -5.52
C VAL A 187 16.62 24.68 -4.77
N CYS A 188 16.78 25.84 -5.36
CA CYS A 188 17.39 26.98 -4.69
C CYS A 188 16.34 27.73 -3.86
N GLY A 189 16.56 27.84 -2.55
CA GLY A 189 15.66 28.54 -1.64
C GLY A 189 15.59 30.05 -1.83
N GLN A 190 16.51 30.67 -2.64
CA GLN A 190 16.53 32.09 -2.89
C GLN A 190 15.91 32.47 -4.23
N CYS A 191 16.29 31.77 -5.32
CA CYS A 191 15.85 32.11 -6.67
C CYS A 191 14.87 31.10 -7.28
N GLN A 192 14.52 30.03 -6.54
CA GLN A 192 13.60 28.97 -6.97
C GLN A 192 14.06 28.19 -8.22
N TYR A 193 15.32 28.37 -8.63
CA TYR A 193 15.91 27.54 -9.67
C TYR A 193 15.75 26.06 -9.25
N SER A 194 15.27 25.23 -10.16
CA SER A 194 15.11 23.80 -9.92
C SER A 194 15.67 22.98 -11.07
N GLU A 195 16.26 21.82 -10.72
CA GLU A 195 16.85 20.90 -11.68
C GLU A 195 16.50 19.47 -11.28
N PHE A 196 15.73 18.77 -12.12
CA PHE A 196 15.22 17.43 -11.87
C PHE A 196 16.08 16.38 -12.56
N ILE A 197 16.43 15.33 -11.83
CA ILE A 197 17.18 14.18 -12.35
C ILE A 197 16.17 13.05 -12.63
N THR A 198 15.92 12.82 -13.90
CA THR A 198 14.89 11.86 -14.35
C THR A 198 15.46 10.65 -15.08
N ASP A 199 16.78 10.56 -15.18
CA ASP A 199 17.50 9.48 -15.90
C ASP A 199 17.73 8.23 -15.05
N GLY A 200 17.30 8.23 -13.78
CA GLY A 200 17.48 7.13 -12.85
C GLY A 200 18.87 7.01 -12.24
N SER A 201 19.75 7.99 -12.43
CA SER A 201 21.12 7.99 -11.89
C SER A 201 21.15 8.07 -10.35
N TYR A 202 20.10 8.61 -9.74
CA TYR A 202 19.95 8.68 -8.29
C TYR A 202 18.58 8.14 -7.86
N GLY A 203 18.56 7.33 -6.81
CA GLY A 203 17.33 6.79 -6.22
C GLY A 203 16.62 7.76 -5.27
N SER A 204 17.39 8.69 -4.70
CA SER A 204 16.90 9.67 -3.72
C SER A 204 17.70 10.97 -3.82
N GLY A 205 17.08 12.08 -3.42
CA GLY A 205 17.79 13.36 -3.28
C GLY A 205 18.91 13.32 -2.24
N PHE A 206 18.85 12.40 -1.29
CA PHE A 206 19.92 12.19 -0.29
C PHE A 206 21.21 11.61 -0.88
N ASP A 207 21.11 10.93 -2.03
CA ASP A 207 22.27 10.33 -2.72
C ASP A 207 22.95 11.31 -3.68
N MET A 208 22.36 12.50 -3.86
CA MET A 208 22.88 13.51 -4.77
C MET A 208 24.03 14.29 -4.13
N PRO A 209 25.09 14.62 -4.88
CA PRO A 209 26.16 15.47 -4.39
C PRO A 209 25.67 16.90 -4.12
N ASN A 210 26.38 17.63 -3.27
CA ASN A 210 26.13 19.05 -3.07
C ASN A 210 26.36 19.82 -4.39
N LYS A 211 25.49 20.79 -4.65
CA LYS A 211 25.54 21.63 -5.85
C LYS A 211 25.27 23.09 -5.50
N ASP A 212 26.10 24.00 -6.01
CA ASP A 212 25.88 25.44 -5.90
C ASP A 212 24.81 25.88 -6.91
N CYS A 213 24.02 26.89 -6.54
CA CYS A 213 23.06 27.47 -7.44
C CYS A 213 23.78 28.17 -8.59
N PRO A 214 23.36 27.98 -9.85
CA PRO A 214 23.99 28.61 -11.00
C PRO A 214 23.69 30.13 -11.13
N ASN A 215 22.72 30.65 -10.36
CA ASN A 215 22.27 32.04 -10.37
C ASN A 215 22.82 32.85 -9.21
#